data_0f627705cc9d57c0c8052e990e1eb153
#
_entry.id   0f627705cc9d57c0c8052e990e1eb153
#
_cell.length_a   1.000
_cell.length_b   1.000
_cell.length_c   1.000
_cell.angle_alpha   90.00
_cell.angle_beta   90.00
_cell.angle_gamma   90.00
#
_symmetry.space_group_name_H-M   'P 1'
#
loop_
_entity.id
_entity.type
_entity.pdbx_description
1 polymer ?
#
loop_
_entity_poly.entity_id
_entity_poly.type
_entity_poly.pdbx_seq_one_letter_code
_entity_poly.pdbx_strand_id
1 'polypeptide(L)'
;MNTDDERRRVIDKAIALKAREDAWRTDDPRSLESAAADMGIAPATLREAQATLVREKEVEAARRSSRRRWLIRGSGAVLAVAAGIGLWAAVRPAPPEPWSADFATGSWQLDVSAGTVARLNMVKDNGAAVADMTVESTAPRDDGTWFVNLDGTGLPGIAGHQTVSVTISGSLPNARLYLESGQDERWRSPPIAIPRTPERRVLPLSAFEHQTRDGGKWSVASGSAPTRIDTISWKFGHFVNPPAATGNVRLGALHLE
;
A
#
# COMPACT_ATOMS: atom_id res chain seq x y z
N MET A 1 -31.95 -26.01 -34.76
CA MET A 1 -30.65 -26.34 -35.38
C MET A 1 -30.97 -27.39 -36.43
N ASN A 2 -30.67 -27.12 -37.70
CA ASN A 2 -31.25 -27.85 -38.84
C ASN A 2 -30.40 -29.13 -39.09
N THR A 3 -31.00 -30.31 -38.90
CA THR A 3 -30.38 -31.65 -39.07
C THR A 3 -29.78 -31.85 -40.46
N ASP A 4 -30.25 -31.10 -41.47
CA ASP A 4 -29.74 -31.22 -42.84
C ASP A 4 -28.41 -30.51 -43.06
N ASP A 5 -28.15 -29.42 -42.36
CA ASP A 5 -26.84 -28.74 -42.39
C ASP A 5 -25.75 -29.59 -41.73
N GLU A 6 -26.06 -30.30 -40.68
CA GLU A 6 -25.15 -31.20 -40.01
C GLU A 6 -24.79 -32.42 -40.88
N ARG A 7 -25.78 -32.99 -41.55
CA ARG A 7 -25.57 -34.10 -42.52
C ARG A 7 -24.69 -33.67 -43.70
N ARG A 8 -24.90 -32.46 -44.23
CA ARG A 8 -24.04 -31.91 -45.32
C ARG A 8 -22.60 -31.75 -44.86
N ARG A 9 -22.35 -31.19 -43.67
CA ARG A 9 -20.99 -31.04 -43.14
C ARG A 9 -20.28 -32.37 -42.90
N VAL A 10 -21.01 -33.41 -42.50
CA VAL A 10 -20.42 -34.73 -42.32
C VAL A 10 -20.06 -35.37 -43.68
N ILE A 11 -20.92 -35.23 -44.70
CA ILE A 11 -20.64 -35.69 -46.04
C ILE A 11 -19.45 -34.98 -46.69
N ASP A 12 -19.38 -33.65 -46.58
CA ASP A 12 -18.25 -32.86 -47.09
C ASP A 12 -16.93 -33.25 -46.42
N LYS A 13 -16.98 -33.54 -45.12
CA LYS A 13 -15.80 -33.97 -44.38
C LYS A 13 -15.37 -35.41 -44.76
N ALA A 14 -16.32 -36.30 -45.05
CA ALA A 14 -16.04 -37.63 -45.53
C ALA A 14 -15.44 -37.63 -46.95
N ILE A 15 -15.95 -36.78 -47.85
CA ILE A 15 -15.40 -36.59 -49.20
C ILE A 15 -13.96 -36.05 -49.12
N ALA A 16 -13.71 -35.07 -48.24
CA ALA A 16 -12.36 -34.51 -48.07
C ALA A 16 -11.38 -35.54 -47.48
N LEU A 17 -11.83 -36.39 -46.57
CA LEU A 17 -11.02 -37.48 -46.02
C LEU A 17 -10.71 -38.54 -47.08
N LYS A 18 -11.70 -38.91 -47.92
CA LYS A 18 -11.50 -39.87 -48.99
C LYS A 18 -10.58 -39.35 -50.09
N ALA A 19 -10.74 -38.08 -50.48
CA ALA A 19 -9.80 -37.44 -51.41
C ALA A 19 -8.36 -37.39 -50.87
N ARG A 20 -8.22 -37.25 -49.56
CA ARG A 20 -6.91 -37.28 -48.88
C ARG A 20 -6.33 -38.71 -48.84
N GLU A 21 -7.15 -39.71 -48.64
CA GLU A 21 -6.76 -41.12 -48.65
C GLU A 21 -6.36 -41.58 -50.07
N ASP A 22 -7.09 -41.16 -51.09
CA ASP A 22 -6.77 -41.46 -52.48
C ASP A 22 -5.49 -40.75 -52.93
N ALA A 23 -5.21 -39.50 -52.44
CA ALA A 23 -3.94 -38.82 -52.65
C ALA A 23 -2.75 -39.57 -52.02
N TRP A 24 -2.92 -40.26 -50.92
CA TRP A 24 -1.88 -41.08 -50.28
C TRP A 24 -1.60 -42.41 -51.00
N ARG A 25 -2.56 -42.93 -51.80
CA ARG A 25 -2.36 -44.14 -52.60
C ARG A 25 -1.55 -43.91 -53.87
N THR A 26 -1.39 -42.65 -54.28
CA THR A 26 -0.59 -42.24 -55.44
C THR A 26 0.89 -42.00 -55.10
N ASP A 27 1.31 -42.13 -53.84
CA ASP A 27 2.71 -41.98 -53.41
C ASP A 27 3.56 -43.26 -53.52
N ASP A 28 3.23 -44.13 -54.52
CA ASP A 28 4.15 -45.22 -54.90
C ASP A 28 5.38 -44.57 -55.61
N PRO A 29 6.60 -44.72 -55.07
CA PRO A 29 7.82 -44.15 -55.68
C PRO A 29 8.00 -44.56 -57.13
N ARG A 30 7.53 -45.76 -57.52
CA ARG A 30 7.63 -46.25 -58.89
C ARG A 30 6.68 -45.54 -59.86
N SER A 31 5.53 -45.06 -59.39
CA SER A 31 4.59 -44.29 -60.20
C SER A 31 5.11 -42.86 -60.45
N LEU A 32 5.81 -42.28 -59.49
CA LEU A 32 6.45 -40.96 -59.62
C LEU A 32 7.67 -40.98 -60.53
N GLU A 33 8.46 -42.05 -60.48
CA GLU A 33 9.61 -42.23 -61.42
C GLU A 33 9.12 -42.44 -62.85
N SER A 34 8.07 -43.21 -63.08
CA SER A 34 7.47 -43.41 -64.39
C SER A 34 6.88 -42.12 -64.95
N ALA A 35 6.12 -41.40 -64.18
CA ALA A 35 5.52 -40.13 -64.57
C ALA A 35 6.60 -39.02 -64.86
N ALA A 36 7.67 -39.02 -64.10
CA ALA A 36 8.79 -38.12 -64.33
C ALA A 36 9.55 -38.44 -65.60
N ALA A 37 9.73 -39.72 -65.92
CA ALA A 37 10.32 -40.20 -67.17
C ALA A 37 9.48 -39.80 -68.39
N ASP A 38 8.15 -39.94 -68.30
CA ASP A 38 7.22 -39.54 -69.35
C ASP A 38 7.23 -38.00 -69.60
N MET A 39 7.56 -37.23 -68.57
CA MET A 39 7.71 -35.77 -68.67
C MET A 39 9.14 -35.32 -69.02
N GLY A 40 10.06 -36.25 -69.30
CA GLY A 40 11.44 -35.96 -69.62
C GLY A 40 12.28 -35.42 -68.43
N ILE A 41 11.87 -35.64 -67.20
CA ILE A 41 12.57 -35.23 -66.00
C ILE A 41 13.65 -36.23 -65.65
N ALA A 42 14.90 -35.80 -65.53
CA ALA A 42 16.02 -36.66 -65.19
C ALA A 42 15.83 -37.27 -63.76
N PRO A 43 16.15 -38.53 -63.53
CA PRO A 43 16.01 -39.16 -62.22
C PRO A 43 16.79 -38.43 -61.06
N ALA A 44 17.89 -37.79 -61.43
CA ALA A 44 18.67 -36.98 -60.49
C ALA A 44 17.90 -35.77 -59.96
N THR A 45 17.19 -35.07 -60.86
CA THR A 45 16.35 -33.89 -60.51
C THR A 45 15.16 -34.26 -59.62
N LEU A 46 14.54 -35.44 -59.89
CA LEU A 46 13.46 -35.97 -59.08
C LEU A 46 13.94 -36.25 -57.64
N ARG A 47 15.10 -36.90 -57.49
CA ARG A 47 15.69 -37.20 -56.16
C ARG A 47 16.05 -35.93 -55.38
N GLU A 48 16.57 -34.91 -56.08
CA GLU A 48 16.90 -33.60 -55.48
C GLU A 48 15.62 -32.90 -54.99
N ALA A 49 14.56 -32.89 -55.78
CA ALA A 49 13.26 -32.35 -55.40
C ALA A 49 12.66 -33.06 -54.16
N GLN A 50 12.73 -34.40 -54.12
CA GLN A 50 12.28 -35.19 -52.97
C GLN A 50 13.11 -34.89 -51.72
N ALA A 51 14.43 -34.78 -51.82
CA ALA A 51 15.31 -34.45 -50.71
C ALA A 51 15.02 -33.05 -50.16
N THR A 52 14.70 -32.09 -51.03
CA THR A 52 14.33 -30.73 -50.66
C THR A 52 13.00 -30.70 -49.89
N LEU A 53 11.99 -31.39 -50.35
CA LEU A 53 10.69 -31.51 -49.67
C LEU A 53 10.79 -32.18 -48.30
N VAL A 54 11.65 -33.18 -48.13
CA VAL A 54 11.91 -33.79 -46.83
C VAL A 54 12.55 -32.81 -45.87
N ARG A 55 13.56 -32.04 -46.32
CA ARG A 55 14.19 -31.00 -45.50
C ARG A 55 13.20 -29.90 -45.11
N GLU A 56 12.33 -29.44 -46.01
CA GLU A 56 11.31 -28.45 -45.72
C GLU A 56 10.34 -28.95 -44.64
N LYS A 57 9.87 -30.20 -44.74
CA LYS A 57 9.01 -30.83 -43.75
C LYS A 57 9.68 -30.95 -42.38
N GLU A 58 10.96 -31.29 -42.33
CA GLU A 58 11.75 -31.35 -41.08
C GLU A 58 11.90 -29.96 -40.43
N VAL A 59 12.19 -28.93 -41.21
CA VAL A 59 12.30 -27.53 -40.71
C VAL A 59 10.95 -27.05 -40.19
N GLU A 60 9.86 -27.39 -40.87
CA GLU A 60 8.51 -27.00 -40.46
C GLU A 60 8.08 -27.72 -39.17
N ALA A 61 8.41 -29.02 -39.04
CA ALA A 61 8.19 -29.79 -37.81
C ALA A 61 9.01 -29.21 -36.63
N ALA A 62 10.27 -28.88 -36.89
CA ALA A 62 11.13 -28.26 -35.86
C ALA A 62 10.59 -26.86 -35.41
N ARG A 63 10.10 -26.04 -36.33
CA ARG A 63 9.43 -24.77 -36.03
C ARG A 63 8.17 -24.95 -35.20
N ARG A 64 7.32 -25.94 -35.51
CA ARG A 64 6.09 -26.27 -34.77
C ARG A 64 6.40 -26.77 -33.35
N SER A 65 7.42 -27.60 -33.19
CA SER A 65 7.84 -28.13 -31.88
C SER A 65 8.47 -27.02 -30.99
N SER A 66 9.22 -26.08 -31.57
CA SER A 66 9.81 -24.92 -30.91
C SER A 66 8.73 -23.96 -30.41
N ARG A 67 7.72 -23.62 -31.22
CA ARG A 67 6.57 -22.79 -30.80
C ARG A 67 5.81 -23.42 -29.64
N ARG A 68 5.59 -24.75 -29.65
CA ARG A 68 4.88 -25.44 -28.58
C ARG A 68 5.66 -25.43 -27.27
N ARG A 69 6.99 -25.59 -27.30
CA ARG A 69 7.86 -25.48 -26.11
C ARG A 69 7.89 -24.08 -25.53
N TRP A 70 7.84 -23.04 -26.37
CA TRP A 70 7.80 -21.65 -25.96
C TRP A 70 6.48 -21.29 -25.26
N LEU A 71 5.36 -21.76 -25.78
CA LEU A 71 4.03 -21.57 -25.19
C LEU A 71 3.92 -22.24 -23.81
N ILE A 72 4.43 -23.47 -23.65
CA ILE A 72 4.41 -24.17 -22.37
C ILE A 72 5.31 -23.49 -21.32
N ARG A 73 6.49 -23.02 -21.70
CA ARG A 73 7.39 -22.29 -20.79
C ARG A 73 6.89 -20.92 -20.41
N GLY A 74 6.28 -20.20 -21.35
CA GLY A 74 5.67 -18.90 -21.11
C GLY A 74 4.48 -18.95 -20.16
N SER A 75 3.60 -19.95 -20.33
CA SER A 75 2.42 -20.12 -19.47
C SER A 75 2.78 -20.45 -18.02
N GLY A 76 3.83 -21.25 -17.80
CA GLY A 76 4.30 -21.57 -16.44
C GLY A 76 4.84 -20.34 -15.70
N ALA A 77 5.58 -19.48 -16.38
CA ALA A 77 6.12 -18.26 -15.79
C ALA A 77 5.02 -17.25 -15.39
N VAL A 78 4.01 -17.07 -16.25
CA VAL A 78 2.87 -16.18 -15.98
C VAL A 78 2.05 -16.66 -14.78
N LEU A 79 1.80 -17.99 -14.69
CA LEU A 79 1.10 -18.58 -13.54
C LEU A 79 1.88 -18.45 -12.24
N ALA A 80 3.21 -18.63 -12.27
CA ALA A 80 4.05 -18.46 -11.09
C ALA A 80 4.07 -17.02 -10.59
N VAL A 81 4.11 -16.03 -11.48
CA VAL A 81 4.04 -14.61 -11.12
C VAL A 81 2.66 -14.26 -10.56
N ALA A 82 1.58 -14.73 -11.18
CA ALA A 82 0.22 -14.49 -10.69
C ALA A 82 -0.02 -15.14 -9.31
N ALA A 83 0.47 -16.36 -9.09
CA ALA A 83 0.42 -17.03 -7.80
C ALA A 83 1.27 -16.30 -6.73
N GLY A 84 2.45 -15.80 -7.11
CA GLY A 84 3.30 -15.00 -6.22
C GLY A 84 2.66 -13.70 -5.80
N ILE A 85 2.02 -12.97 -6.72
CA ILE A 85 1.29 -11.74 -6.43
C ILE A 85 0.06 -12.03 -5.54
N GLY A 86 -0.69 -13.11 -5.83
CA GLY A 86 -1.85 -13.52 -5.04
C GLY A 86 -1.46 -13.92 -3.61
N LEU A 87 -0.38 -14.67 -3.44
CA LEU A 87 0.12 -15.05 -2.13
C LEU A 87 0.63 -13.84 -1.35
N TRP A 88 1.35 -12.92 -2.00
CA TRP A 88 1.84 -11.70 -1.39
C TRP A 88 0.71 -10.75 -0.96
N ALA A 89 -0.37 -10.64 -1.75
CA ALA A 89 -1.56 -9.88 -1.38
C ALA A 89 -2.34 -10.55 -0.22
N ALA A 90 -2.38 -11.87 -0.16
CA ALA A 90 -3.05 -12.61 0.90
C ALA A 90 -2.27 -12.60 2.24
N VAL A 91 -0.95 -12.44 2.20
CA VAL A 91 -0.08 -12.39 3.40
C VAL A 91 0.10 -10.95 3.91
N ARG A 92 -0.25 -9.94 3.12
CA ARG A 92 -0.24 -8.56 3.62
C ARG A 92 -1.26 -8.41 4.73
N PRO A 93 -0.85 -7.96 5.92
CA PRO A 93 -1.83 -7.56 6.92
C PRO A 93 -2.74 -6.50 6.30
N ALA A 94 -4.03 -6.62 6.51
CA ALA A 94 -4.96 -5.58 6.12
C ALA A 94 -4.45 -4.23 6.67
N PRO A 95 -4.50 -3.15 5.89
CA PRO A 95 -4.18 -1.84 6.44
C PRO A 95 -5.06 -1.61 7.67
N PRO A 96 -4.50 -1.01 8.75
CA PRO A 96 -5.29 -0.74 9.94
C PRO A 96 -6.48 0.13 9.56
N GLU A 97 -7.61 -0.13 10.19
CA GLU A 97 -8.80 0.70 9.96
C GLU A 97 -8.49 2.15 10.38
N PRO A 98 -8.86 3.14 9.58
CA PRO A 98 -8.71 4.53 9.95
C PRO A 98 -9.40 4.78 11.30
N TRP A 99 -8.64 5.32 12.25
CA TRP A 99 -9.13 5.60 13.58
C TRP A 99 -9.26 7.11 13.79
N SER A 100 -10.32 7.52 14.44
CA SER A 100 -10.48 8.91 14.86
C SER A 100 -11.00 8.99 16.28
N ALA A 101 -10.46 9.93 17.04
CA ALA A 101 -10.99 10.32 18.35
C ALA A 101 -11.23 11.81 18.36
N ASP A 102 -12.43 12.19 18.72
CA ASP A 102 -12.72 13.54 19.15
C ASP A 102 -12.51 13.65 20.67
N PHE A 103 -12.68 14.84 21.20
CA PHE A 103 -12.53 15.07 22.64
C PHE A 103 -13.67 14.54 23.50
N ALA A 104 -14.68 13.89 22.93
CA ALA A 104 -15.68 13.09 23.64
C ALA A 104 -15.21 11.65 23.84
N THR A 105 -14.16 11.21 23.13
CA THR A 105 -13.57 9.88 23.23
C THR A 105 -12.48 9.86 24.31
N GLY A 106 -12.53 8.88 25.19
CA GLY A 106 -11.55 8.73 26.28
C GLY A 106 -11.78 9.72 27.43
N SER A 107 -10.76 9.89 28.25
CA SER A 107 -10.72 10.81 29.39
C SER A 107 -9.63 11.82 29.17
N TRP A 108 -9.97 13.11 29.22
CA TRP A 108 -9.04 14.19 28.99
C TRP A 108 -8.86 15.00 30.28
N GLN A 109 -7.61 15.24 30.66
CA GLN A 109 -7.23 15.96 31.86
C GLN A 109 -6.26 17.10 31.52
N LEU A 110 -6.44 18.21 32.22
CA LEU A 110 -5.58 19.38 32.11
C LEU A 110 -4.64 19.41 33.30
N ASP A 111 -3.32 19.44 33.03
CA ASP A 111 -2.28 19.63 34.00
C ASP A 111 -1.52 20.94 33.70
N VAL A 112 -1.34 21.78 34.69
CA VAL A 112 -0.76 23.10 34.52
C VAL A 112 0.35 23.35 35.56
N SER A 113 1.39 24.05 35.13
CA SER A 113 2.45 24.47 36.06
C SER A 113 1.98 25.61 36.99
N ALA A 114 2.62 25.74 38.13
CA ALA A 114 2.42 26.85 39.00
C ALA A 114 2.65 28.22 38.27
N GLY A 115 1.79 29.20 38.51
CA GLY A 115 1.84 30.49 37.85
C GLY A 115 1.28 30.52 36.42
N THR A 116 0.68 29.40 35.98
CA THR A 116 -0.03 29.34 34.70
C THR A 116 -1.51 29.08 34.94
N VAL A 117 -2.37 29.79 34.23
CA VAL A 117 -3.81 29.56 34.23
C VAL A 117 -4.21 29.01 32.87
N ALA A 118 -4.89 27.87 32.84
CA ALA A 118 -5.48 27.38 31.64
C ALA A 118 -6.96 26.98 31.88
N ARG A 119 -7.79 27.23 30.90
CA ARG A 119 -9.21 26.86 30.92
C ARG A 119 -9.50 26.05 29.69
N LEU A 120 -10.12 24.92 29.89
CA LEU A 120 -10.49 23.98 28.84
C LEU A 120 -12.02 23.93 28.72
N ASN A 121 -12.53 24.17 27.56
CA ASN A 121 -13.93 24.00 27.20
C ASN A 121 -14.06 22.95 26.10
N MET A 122 -14.90 21.95 26.30
CA MET A 122 -15.27 21.01 25.24
C MET A 122 -16.48 21.55 24.50
N VAL A 123 -16.30 21.90 23.25
CA VAL A 123 -17.36 22.46 22.40
C VAL A 123 -17.67 21.52 21.25
N LYS A 124 -18.90 21.53 20.75
CA LYS A 124 -19.25 20.77 19.56
C LYS A 124 -19.06 21.66 18.32
N ASP A 125 -18.31 21.13 17.36
CA ASP A 125 -18.13 21.74 16.05
C ASP A 125 -18.39 20.72 14.95
N ASN A 126 -19.40 20.97 14.11
CA ASN A 126 -19.83 20.03 13.06
C ASN A 126 -20.08 18.59 13.55
N GLY A 127 -20.59 18.46 14.78
CA GLY A 127 -20.92 17.19 15.38
C GLY A 127 -19.79 16.49 16.15
N ALA A 128 -18.53 16.92 15.99
CA ALA A 128 -17.39 16.43 16.73
C ALA A 128 -17.09 17.29 17.97
N ALA A 129 -16.60 16.67 19.04
CA ALA A 129 -16.12 17.40 20.21
C ALA A 129 -14.72 17.98 19.91
N VAL A 130 -14.57 19.27 20.18
CA VAL A 130 -13.37 20.06 19.95
C VAL A 130 -12.91 20.62 21.29
N ALA A 131 -11.61 20.56 21.58
CA ALA A 131 -11.05 21.21 22.74
C ALA A 131 -10.75 22.67 22.41
N ASP A 132 -11.37 23.60 23.13
CA ASP A 132 -11.09 25.03 23.06
C ASP A 132 -10.43 25.45 24.37
N MET A 133 -9.14 25.80 24.31
CA MET A 133 -8.32 26.04 25.48
C MET A 133 -7.77 27.49 25.46
N THR A 134 -7.89 28.18 26.57
CA THR A 134 -7.19 29.45 26.80
C THR A 134 -6.05 29.24 27.77
N VAL A 135 -4.92 29.86 27.51
CA VAL A 135 -3.70 29.78 28.31
C VAL A 135 -3.23 31.16 28.64
N GLU A 136 -2.90 31.38 29.90
CA GLU A 136 -2.27 32.61 30.40
C GLU A 136 -1.12 32.21 31.34
N SER A 137 0.11 32.50 30.93
CA SER A 137 1.31 32.27 31.70
C SER A 137 2.00 33.65 31.97
N THR A 138 1.53 34.32 32.99
CA THR A 138 2.00 35.66 33.38
C THR A 138 3.06 35.64 34.47
N ALA A 139 3.13 34.55 35.23
CA ALA A 139 4.10 34.36 36.32
C ALA A 139 4.74 32.96 36.18
N PRO A 140 5.66 32.78 35.22
CA PRO A 140 6.37 31.52 35.11
C PRO A 140 7.13 31.22 36.42
N ARG A 141 7.45 29.94 36.66
CA ARG A 141 8.33 29.56 37.78
C ARG A 141 9.59 30.37 37.80
N ASP A 142 10.28 30.42 38.93
CA ASP A 142 11.52 31.19 39.13
C ASP A 142 12.59 30.88 38.07
N ASP A 143 12.58 29.68 37.49
CA ASP A 143 13.45 29.28 36.38
C ASP A 143 12.92 29.66 34.98
N GLY A 144 11.82 30.42 34.89
CA GLY A 144 11.19 30.86 33.66
C GLY A 144 10.39 29.74 32.96
N THR A 145 10.24 28.59 33.61
CA THR A 145 9.51 27.46 32.99
C THR A 145 8.01 27.56 33.23
N TRP A 146 7.25 27.19 32.24
CA TRP A 146 5.81 27.02 32.33
C TRP A 146 5.36 25.90 31.40
N PHE A 147 4.27 25.24 31.72
CA PHE A 147 3.64 24.26 30.87
C PHE A 147 2.15 24.14 31.08
N VAL A 148 1.48 23.69 30.06
CA VAL A 148 0.11 23.19 30.06
C VAL A 148 0.12 21.87 29.27
N ASN A 149 -0.35 20.81 29.91
CA ASN A 149 -0.54 19.52 29.29
C ASN A 149 -2.04 19.21 29.21
N LEU A 150 -2.48 18.75 28.06
CA LEU A 150 -3.82 18.17 27.85
C LEU A 150 -3.64 16.68 27.53
N ASP A 151 -3.86 15.86 28.52
CA ASP A 151 -3.59 14.43 28.51
C ASP A 151 -4.87 13.64 28.26
N GLY A 152 -4.87 12.81 27.22
CA GLY A 152 -5.95 11.91 26.85
C GLY A 152 -5.57 10.45 27.11
N THR A 153 -6.44 9.72 27.81
CA THR A 153 -6.27 8.29 28.13
C THR A 153 -7.47 7.48 27.66
N GLY A 154 -7.34 6.16 27.66
CA GLY A 154 -8.41 5.26 27.21
C GLY A 154 -8.64 5.29 25.70
N LEU A 155 -7.63 5.69 24.94
CA LEU A 155 -7.66 5.77 23.48
C LEU A 155 -7.26 4.42 22.88
N PRO A 156 -7.81 4.03 21.70
CA PRO A 156 -7.43 2.78 21.05
C PRO A 156 -5.98 2.79 20.56
N GLY A 157 -5.43 1.58 20.34
CA GLY A 157 -4.05 1.39 19.96
C GLY A 157 -3.70 2.01 18.60
N ILE A 158 -2.45 2.46 18.47
CA ILE A 158 -1.92 3.13 17.26
C ILE A 158 -1.19 2.16 16.31
N ALA A 159 -1.11 0.88 16.65
CA ALA A 159 -0.35 -0.10 15.87
C ALA A 159 -0.73 -0.11 14.38
N GLY A 160 0.27 -0.04 13.53
CA GLY A 160 0.11 -0.11 12.06
C GLY A 160 -0.21 1.22 11.38
N HIS A 161 -0.52 2.29 12.11
CA HIS A 161 -0.71 3.61 11.54
C HIS A 161 0.62 4.29 11.22
N GLN A 162 0.63 5.17 10.23
CA GLN A 162 1.83 5.86 9.77
C GLN A 162 1.79 7.36 10.03
N THR A 163 0.61 7.92 10.15
CA THR A 163 0.41 9.36 10.34
C THR A 163 -0.60 9.66 11.44
N VAL A 164 -0.38 10.80 12.08
CA VAL A 164 -1.34 11.45 12.97
C VAL A 164 -1.76 12.76 12.33
N SER A 165 -3.05 13.01 12.23
CA SER A 165 -3.54 14.31 11.78
C SER A 165 -4.51 14.93 12.76
N VAL A 166 -4.52 16.27 12.83
CA VAL A 166 -5.39 17.06 13.69
C VAL A 166 -5.71 18.39 13.02
N THR A 167 -6.92 18.88 13.19
CA THR A 167 -7.24 20.27 12.84
C THR A 167 -6.90 21.16 14.04
N ILE A 168 -6.02 22.13 13.83
CA ILE A 168 -5.55 23.04 14.89
C ILE A 168 -5.65 24.49 14.46
N SER A 169 -5.97 25.37 15.40
CA SER A 169 -5.92 26.83 15.23
C SER A 169 -5.72 27.53 16.57
N GLY A 170 -5.32 28.78 16.54
CA GLY A 170 -5.18 29.55 17.77
C GLY A 170 -4.23 30.73 17.66
N SER A 171 -3.93 31.32 18.80
CA SER A 171 -2.98 32.45 18.94
C SER A 171 -1.69 32.09 19.67
N LEU A 172 -1.61 30.93 20.34
CA LEU A 172 -0.32 30.42 20.82
C LEU A 172 0.56 30.04 19.61
N PRO A 173 1.88 30.29 19.67
CA PRO A 173 2.77 30.05 18.54
C PRO A 173 2.88 28.57 18.17
N ASN A 174 3.11 27.70 19.14
CA ASN A 174 3.45 26.32 18.92
C ASN A 174 2.85 25.36 19.94
N ALA A 175 2.69 24.10 19.53
CA ALA A 175 2.36 22.95 20.36
C ALA A 175 3.36 21.82 20.13
N ARG A 176 3.35 20.82 21.00
CA ARG A 176 3.91 19.49 20.73
C ARG A 176 2.91 18.41 21.08
N LEU A 177 2.96 17.35 20.31
CA LEU A 177 2.21 16.14 20.57
C LEU A 177 3.18 15.08 21.09
N TYR A 178 2.81 14.45 22.19
CA TYR A 178 3.50 13.29 22.75
C TYR A 178 2.58 12.09 22.71
N LEU A 179 3.15 10.97 22.35
CA LEU A 179 2.50 9.67 22.38
C LEU A 179 3.26 8.86 23.43
N GLU A 180 2.59 8.43 24.49
CA GLU A 180 3.26 7.83 25.64
C GLU A 180 2.80 6.37 25.82
N SER A 181 3.75 5.44 26.05
CA SER A 181 3.52 4.05 26.36
C SER A 181 4.09 3.74 27.73
N GLY A 182 3.19 3.55 28.70
CA GLY A 182 3.60 3.43 30.10
C GLY A 182 4.22 4.71 30.66
N GLN A 183 5.15 4.55 31.61
CA GLN A 183 5.78 5.70 32.31
C GLN A 183 7.17 6.06 31.77
N ASP A 184 7.77 5.16 31.01
CA ASP A 184 9.20 5.27 30.69
C ASP A 184 9.48 5.34 29.18
N GLU A 185 8.46 5.39 28.34
CA GLU A 185 8.60 5.44 26.91
C GLU A 185 7.65 6.45 26.28
N ARG A 186 8.15 7.29 25.39
CA ARG A 186 7.34 8.25 24.65
C ARG A 186 7.95 8.62 23.30
N TRP A 187 7.09 9.10 22.42
CA TRP A 187 7.45 9.66 21.12
C TRP A 187 7.03 11.13 21.08
N ARG A 188 7.95 12.01 20.77
CA ARG A 188 7.78 13.45 20.77
C ARG A 188 7.71 13.99 19.35
N SER A 189 6.63 14.67 18.98
CA SER A 189 6.55 15.33 17.68
C SER A 189 7.58 16.46 17.54
N PRO A 190 7.95 16.86 16.32
CA PRO A 190 8.50 18.20 16.08
C PRO A 190 7.56 19.29 16.64
N PRO A 191 8.04 20.52 16.84
CA PRO A 191 7.17 21.65 17.13
C PRO A 191 6.12 21.82 16.04
N ILE A 192 4.86 21.98 16.43
CA ILE A 192 3.71 22.16 15.54
C ILE A 192 3.33 23.64 15.60
N ALA A 193 3.57 24.36 14.52
CA ALA A 193 3.12 25.74 14.43
C ALA A 193 1.58 25.81 14.43
N ILE A 194 1.02 26.65 15.27
CA ILE A 194 -0.43 26.84 15.40
C ILE A 194 -0.87 27.97 14.47
N PRO A 195 -1.66 27.69 13.43
CA PRO A 195 -2.17 28.72 12.54
C PRO A 195 -3.32 29.48 13.20
N ARG A 196 -3.55 30.73 12.79
CA ARG A 196 -4.67 31.54 13.30
C ARG A 196 -6.03 31.06 12.85
N THR A 197 -6.09 30.41 11.68
CA THR A 197 -7.29 29.82 11.10
C THR A 197 -7.22 28.30 11.19
N PRO A 198 -8.34 27.57 11.31
CA PRO A 198 -8.33 26.11 11.37
C PRO A 198 -7.63 25.51 10.17
N GLU A 199 -6.61 24.68 10.42
CA GLU A 199 -5.83 24.00 9.41
C GLU A 199 -5.55 22.57 9.85
N ARG A 200 -5.69 21.60 8.93
CA ARG A 200 -5.32 20.21 9.18
C ARG A 200 -3.80 20.06 9.11
N ARG A 201 -3.21 19.61 10.20
CA ARG A 201 -1.80 19.23 10.29
C ARG A 201 -1.68 17.71 10.21
N VAL A 202 -0.80 17.24 9.35
CA VAL A 202 -0.48 15.81 9.20
C VAL A 202 0.96 15.60 9.64
N LEU A 203 1.15 14.69 10.59
CA LEU A 203 2.43 14.41 11.22
C LEU A 203 2.78 12.94 10.94
N PRO A 204 3.81 12.65 10.13
CA PRO A 204 4.26 11.28 9.97
C PRO A 204 4.86 10.78 11.29
N LEU A 205 4.47 9.58 11.73
CA LEU A 205 4.98 8.99 12.98
C LEU A 205 6.49 8.76 12.93
N SER A 206 7.07 8.59 11.75
CA SER A 206 8.51 8.52 11.54
C SER A 206 9.27 9.81 11.87
N ALA A 207 8.58 10.94 11.97
CA ALA A 207 9.17 12.23 12.38
C ALA A 207 9.19 12.43 13.90
N PHE A 208 8.55 11.53 14.65
CA PHE A 208 8.55 11.60 16.11
C PHE A 208 9.87 11.07 16.66
N GLU A 209 10.42 11.82 17.60
CA GLU A 209 11.63 11.44 18.32
C GLU A 209 11.27 10.48 19.46
N HIS A 210 11.82 9.25 19.40
CA HIS A 210 11.65 8.27 20.46
C HIS A 210 12.49 8.67 21.69
N GLN A 211 11.90 8.61 22.85
CA GLN A 211 12.54 8.93 24.13
C GLN A 211 12.22 7.87 25.18
N THR A 212 13.24 7.49 25.94
CA THR A 212 13.09 6.63 27.10
C THR A 212 13.47 7.38 28.39
N ARG A 213 12.89 6.95 29.50
CA ARG A 213 13.14 7.55 30.82
C ARG A 213 14.02 6.63 31.65
N ASP A 214 15.14 7.17 32.12
CA ASP A 214 16.02 6.47 33.07
C ASP A 214 16.36 7.43 34.21
N GLY A 215 16.24 6.97 35.46
CA GLY A 215 16.49 7.78 36.65
C GLY A 215 15.71 9.11 36.69
N GLY A 216 14.51 9.14 36.10
CA GLY A 216 13.66 10.35 36.04
C GLY A 216 13.99 11.33 34.92
N LYS A 217 15.01 11.06 34.12
CA LYS A 217 15.43 11.90 32.99
C LYS A 217 15.05 11.26 31.65
N TRP A 218 14.52 12.07 30.74
CA TRP A 218 14.22 11.64 29.37
C TRP A 218 15.47 11.77 28.49
N SER A 219 15.80 10.71 27.75
CA SER A 219 16.89 10.68 26.77
C SER A 219 16.37 10.19 25.43
N VAL A 220 16.99 10.68 24.34
CA VAL A 220 16.70 10.20 23.00
C VAL A 220 17.17 8.76 22.87
N ALA A 221 16.30 7.90 22.39
CA ALA A 221 16.57 6.50 22.14
C ALA A 221 16.44 6.17 20.66
N SER A 222 17.17 5.16 20.21
CA SER A 222 16.92 4.55 18.90
C SER A 222 15.69 3.66 19.01
N GLY A 223 14.70 3.86 18.17
CA GLY A 223 13.49 3.02 18.21
C GLY A 223 12.61 3.20 16.98
N SER A 224 11.70 2.23 16.83
CA SER A 224 10.66 2.24 15.80
C SER A 224 9.50 3.15 16.20
N ALA A 225 8.58 3.38 15.27
CA ALA A 225 7.31 4.00 15.56
C ALA A 225 6.56 3.26 16.69
N PRO A 226 5.72 3.97 17.47
CA PRO A 226 5.00 3.37 18.58
C PRO A 226 4.07 2.25 18.11
N THR A 227 4.08 1.13 18.83
CA THR A 227 3.17 0.00 18.60
C THR A 227 1.97 0.00 19.54
N ARG A 228 2.12 0.66 20.69
CA ARG A 228 1.07 0.84 21.69
C ARG A 228 1.17 2.24 22.27
N ILE A 229 0.05 2.87 22.52
CA ILE A 229 -0.05 4.17 23.18
C ILE A 229 -1.13 4.08 24.24
N ASP A 230 -0.78 4.51 25.44
CA ASP A 230 -1.67 4.57 26.59
C ASP A 230 -2.17 6.00 26.81
N THR A 231 -1.36 7.00 26.45
CA THR A 231 -1.67 8.42 26.64
C THR A 231 -1.26 9.23 25.42
N ILE A 232 -2.11 10.14 25.01
CA ILE A 232 -1.80 11.19 24.03
C ILE A 232 -1.78 12.52 24.80
N SER A 233 -0.67 13.25 24.71
CA SER A 233 -0.47 14.48 25.46
C SER A 233 -0.16 15.64 24.53
N TRP A 234 -1.04 16.62 24.51
CA TRP A 234 -0.75 17.93 23.90
C TRP A 234 -0.03 18.80 24.92
N LYS A 235 1.17 19.24 24.56
CA LYS A 235 2.01 20.04 25.46
C LYS A 235 2.28 21.41 24.87
N PHE A 236 2.01 22.42 25.70
CA PHE A 236 2.27 23.82 25.44
C PHE A 236 3.17 24.32 26.57
N GLY A 237 4.17 25.09 26.25
CA GLY A 237 5.07 25.55 27.33
C GLY A 237 6.32 26.24 26.80
N HIS A 238 7.19 26.65 27.72
CA HIS A 238 8.45 27.35 27.47
C HIS A 238 9.38 26.60 26.50
N PHE A 239 9.24 25.28 26.38
CA PHE A 239 10.05 24.44 25.50
C PHE A 239 9.72 24.61 24.02
N VAL A 240 8.62 25.26 23.65
CA VAL A 240 8.19 25.57 22.26
C VAL A 240 7.65 26.99 22.10
N ASN A 241 7.39 27.69 23.19
CA ASN A 241 6.83 29.05 23.22
C ASN A 241 7.70 30.00 24.06
N PRO A 242 7.53 31.33 23.94
CA PRO A 242 8.20 32.30 24.79
C PRO A 242 7.98 32.05 26.29
N PRO A 243 8.86 32.54 27.17
CA PRO A 243 8.73 32.39 28.63
C PRO A 243 7.42 32.92 29.20
N ALA A 244 6.82 33.92 28.61
CA ALA A 244 5.47 34.37 28.93
C ALA A 244 4.62 34.31 27.66
N ALA A 245 3.49 33.65 27.75
CA ALA A 245 2.58 33.53 26.61
C ALA A 245 1.13 33.55 27.08
N THR A 246 0.31 34.33 26.38
CA THR A 246 -1.15 34.35 26.52
C THR A 246 -1.76 34.06 25.17
N GLY A 247 -2.71 33.18 25.13
CA GLY A 247 -3.35 32.80 23.87
C GLY A 247 -4.40 31.74 24.03
N ASN A 248 -4.92 31.36 22.90
CA ASN A 248 -5.87 30.25 22.80
C ASN A 248 -5.40 29.19 21.79
N VAL A 249 -5.89 28.01 21.98
CA VAL A 249 -5.72 26.87 21.06
C VAL A 249 -7.03 26.15 20.93
N ARG A 250 -7.38 25.82 19.70
CA ARG A 250 -8.50 24.96 19.36
C ARG A 250 -7.97 23.71 18.68
N LEU A 251 -8.30 22.56 19.24
CA LEU A 251 -7.91 21.26 18.74
C LEU A 251 -9.15 20.50 18.27
N GLY A 252 -9.19 20.11 17.01
CA GLY A 252 -10.21 19.22 16.46
C GLY A 252 -9.92 17.75 16.73
N ALA A 253 -10.73 16.89 16.15
CA ALA A 253 -10.55 15.44 16.24
C ALA A 253 -9.14 15.03 15.76
N LEU A 254 -8.59 14.02 16.42
CA LEU A 254 -7.33 13.41 16.08
C LEU A 254 -7.62 12.17 15.23
N HIS A 255 -6.90 12.01 14.14
CA HIS A 255 -7.04 10.89 13.22
C HIS A 255 -5.72 10.16 13.07
N LEU A 256 -5.77 8.84 13.05
CA LEU A 256 -4.64 7.96 12.77
C LEU A 256 -4.91 7.27 11.42
N GLU A 257 -3.93 7.34 10.50
CA GLU A 257 -4.01 6.80 9.14
C GLU A 257 -2.76 5.98 8.79
#